data_1e81fe455bfe9dccb9fb6962fe887fcc
#
_entry.id   1e81fe455bfe9dccb9fb6962fe887fcc
#
_cell.length_a   1.000
_cell.length_b   1.000
_cell.length_c   1.000
_cell.angle_alpha   90.00
_cell.angle_beta   90.00
_cell.angle_gamma   90.00
#
_symmetry.space_group_name_H-M   'P 1'
#
loop_
_entity.id
_entity.type
_entity.pdbx_description
1 polymer ?
#
loop_
_entity_poly.entity_id
_entity_poly.type
_entity_poly.pdbx_seq_one_letter_code
_entity_poly.pdbx_strand_id
1 'polypeptide(L)'
;MKKGIHNNWKEFLLELELSDENVFTGERKYSPSSLPFQVYCDMDGVLVDLIEGIIQNVQETVKITKPEEKEALMKILTSGREWSEFETSDEGKKALQYIFSLLGDDVDFWASLPAMPDAQQLWDFVNPLGCHILSAPWDDDSARGKRIWTSSLSGHLNPPPQQSRVVLTKQKDKYAKNLETGA
;
A
#
# COMPACT_ATOMS: atom_id res chain seq x y z
N MET A 1 -17.08 12.15 -14.17
CA MET A 1 -15.63 12.07 -13.96
C MET A 1 -15.41 12.04 -12.45
N LYS A 2 -15.15 10.90 -11.85
CA LYS A 2 -14.77 10.79 -10.44
C LYS A 2 -13.27 11.11 -10.35
N LYS A 3 -12.91 12.15 -9.59
CA LYS A 3 -11.52 12.50 -9.29
C LYS A 3 -10.92 11.34 -8.49
N GLY A 4 -9.86 10.74 -9.00
CA GLY A 4 -9.18 9.65 -8.32
C GLY A 4 -8.61 10.09 -6.96
N ILE A 5 -8.34 9.10 -6.11
CA ILE A 5 -7.80 9.25 -4.75
C ILE A 5 -6.54 10.13 -4.71
N HIS A 6 -5.78 10.19 -5.81
CA HIS A 6 -4.59 11.03 -5.95
C HIS A 6 -4.78 12.54 -5.76
N ASN A 7 -6.00 13.07 -5.90
CA ASN A 7 -6.23 14.49 -5.69
C ASN A 7 -6.58 14.84 -4.24
N ASN A 8 -7.00 13.87 -3.42
CA ASN A 8 -7.42 14.12 -2.04
C ASN A 8 -6.26 14.46 -1.09
N TRP A 9 -5.07 13.89 -1.28
CA TRP A 9 -3.96 14.20 -0.38
C TRP A 9 -3.44 15.63 -0.54
N LYS A 10 -3.50 16.19 -1.76
CA LYS A 10 -3.16 17.61 -2.00
C LYS A 10 -4.16 18.55 -1.36
N GLU A 11 -5.46 18.21 -1.45
CA GLU A 11 -6.51 18.95 -0.76
C GLU A 11 -6.38 18.84 0.76
N PHE A 12 -6.08 17.66 1.28
CA PHE A 12 -5.81 17.42 2.70
C PHE A 12 -4.63 18.21 3.22
N LEU A 13 -3.56 18.35 2.43
CA LEU A 13 -2.40 19.19 2.79
C LEU A 13 -2.73 20.69 2.81
N LEU A 14 -3.60 21.15 1.92
CA LEU A 14 -4.10 22.51 1.90
C LEU A 14 -4.98 22.80 3.14
N GLU A 15 -5.79 21.83 3.57
CA GLU A 15 -6.61 21.94 4.78
C GLU A 15 -5.77 22.00 6.07
N LEU A 16 -4.58 21.39 6.08
CA LEU A 16 -3.65 21.44 7.22
C LEU A 16 -2.85 22.77 7.31
N GLU A 17 -3.16 23.78 6.49
CA GLU A 17 -2.38 25.02 6.38
C GLU A 17 -0.87 24.79 6.13
N LEU A 18 -0.52 23.60 5.62
CA LEU A 18 0.84 23.25 5.19
C LEU A 18 1.17 23.90 3.82
N SER A 19 0.37 24.90 3.41
CA SER A 19 0.46 25.60 2.12
C SER A 19 1.60 26.62 2.05
N ASP A 20 2.52 26.63 3.02
CA ASP A 20 3.73 27.39 2.87
C ASP A 20 4.56 26.81 1.72
N GLU A 21 4.87 27.62 0.71
CA GLU A 21 5.71 27.27 -0.46
C GLU A 21 7.03 26.58 -0.07
N ASN A 22 7.46 26.70 1.17
CA ASN A 22 8.63 26.10 1.77
C ASN A 22 8.55 24.57 1.97
N VAL A 23 7.38 23.95 1.94
CA VAL A 23 7.25 22.47 2.03
C VAL A 23 7.90 21.79 0.81
N PHE A 24 7.83 22.44 -0.35
CA PHE A 24 8.41 21.93 -1.59
C PHE A 24 9.87 22.37 -1.83
N THR A 25 10.38 23.35 -1.08
CA THR A 25 11.77 23.86 -1.25
C THR A 25 12.80 23.17 -0.35
N GLY A 26 12.40 22.17 0.43
CA GLY A 26 13.31 21.36 1.26
C GLY A 26 13.73 22.00 2.59
N GLU A 27 13.29 23.19 2.91
CA GLU A 27 13.48 23.80 4.24
C GLU A 27 12.38 23.33 5.20
N ARG A 28 12.72 22.38 6.07
CA ARG A 28 11.76 21.77 7.00
C ARG A 28 11.49 22.69 8.19
N LYS A 29 10.28 23.24 8.30
CA LYS A 29 9.80 23.91 9.52
C LYS A 29 9.32 22.95 10.63
N TYR A 30 9.09 21.66 10.30
CA TYR A 30 8.51 20.69 11.23
C TYR A 30 9.49 19.56 11.57
N SER A 31 9.70 19.34 12.86
CA SER A 31 10.31 18.12 13.37
C SER A 31 9.21 17.06 13.53
N PRO A 32 9.47 15.75 13.26
CA PRO A 32 8.52 14.67 13.54
C PRO A 32 7.94 14.71 14.95
N SER A 33 8.75 15.14 15.92
CA SER A 33 8.36 15.28 17.33
C SER A 33 7.45 16.49 17.63
N SER A 34 7.20 17.37 16.65
CA SER A 34 6.35 18.57 16.83
C SER A 34 4.91 18.36 16.34
N LEU A 35 4.63 17.29 15.62
CA LEU A 35 3.27 16.98 15.19
C LEU A 35 2.46 16.44 16.38
N PRO A 36 1.24 16.94 16.60
CA PRO A 36 0.35 16.46 17.67
C PRO A 36 -0.28 15.08 17.34
N PHE A 37 0.06 14.47 16.23
CA PHE A 37 -0.49 13.20 15.74
C PHE A 37 0.58 12.35 15.08
N GLN A 38 0.34 11.03 15.03
CA GLN A 38 1.17 10.08 14.30
C GLN A 38 0.68 9.95 12.86
N VAL A 39 1.61 10.08 11.89
CA VAL A 39 1.31 9.84 10.47
C VAL A 39 1.42 8.35 10.17
N TYR A 40 0.42 7.82 9.48
CA TYR A 40 0.41 6.45 8.95
C TYR A 40 0.21 6.50 7.44
N CYS A 41 0.95 5.65 6.72
CA CYS A 41 0.82 5.42 5.29
C CYS A 41 0.40 3.97 5.06
N ASP A 42 -0.66 3.75 4.31
CA ASP A 42 -1.02 2.38 3.89
C ASP A 42 -0.01 1.86 2.87
N MET A 43 0.08 0.54 2.74
CA MET A 43 1.00 -0.10 1.82
C MET A 43 0.29 -0.48 0.51
N ASP A 44 -0.76 -1.30 0.59
CA ASP A 44 -1.43 -1.87 -0.58
C ASP A 44 -2.28 -0.80 -1.30
N GLY A 45 -2.05 -0.60 -2.60
CA GLY A 45 -2.71 0.43 -3.40
C GLY A 45 -2.24 1.87 -3.13
N VAL A 46 -1.24 2.06 -2.26
CA VAL A 46 -0.66 3.38 -1.92
C VAL A 46 0.83 3.41 -2.23
N LEU A 47 1.60 2.50 -1.65
CA LEU A 47 3.03 2.33 -1.93
C LEU A 47 3.29 1.17 -2.88
N VAL A 48 2.44 0.15 -2.86
CA VAL A 48 2.54 -1.10 -3.61
C VAL A 48 1.40 -1.19 -4.61
N ASP A 49 1.71 -1.47 -5.86
CA ASP A 49 0.73 -1.83 -6.89
C ASP A 49 0.40 -3.33 -6.82
N LEU A 50 -0.49 -3.66 -5.87
CA LEU A 50 -0.88 -5.04 -5.64
C LEU A 50 -1.61 -5.65 -6.85
N ILE A 51 -2.43 -4.85 -7.56
CA ILE A 51 -3.16 -5.33 -8.74
C ILE A 51 -2.19 -5.69 -9.85
N GLU A 52 -1.24 -4.81 -10.17
CA GLU A 52 -0.23 -5.07 -11.19
C GLU A 52 0.63 -6.29 -10.81
N GLY A 53 1.04 -6.40 -9.54
CA GLY A 53 1.77 -7.58 -9.05
C GLY A 53 0.98 -8.88 -9.20
N ILE A 54 -0.32 -8.87 -8.93
CA ILE A 54 -1.19 -10.03 -9.16
C ILE A 54 -1.28 -10.34 -10.65
N ILE A 55 -1.50 -9.34 -11.51
CA ILE A 55 -1.59 -9.52 -12.97
C ILE A 55 -0.34 -10.21 -13.51
N GLN A 56 0.84 -9.70 -13.15
CA GLN A 56 2.13 -10.26 -13.58
C GLN A 56 2.26 -11.72 -13.12
N ASN A 57 1.97 -12.01 -11.86
CA ASN A 57 2.06 -13.36 -11.33
C ASN A 57 1.01 -14.32 -11.92
N VAL A 58 -0.23 -13.88 -12.16
CA VAL A 58 -1.24 -14.69 -12.83
C VAL A 58 -0.83 -15.02 -14.27
N GLN A 59 -0.18 -14.06 -14.96
CA GLN A 59 0.33 -14.30 -16.31
C GLN A 59 1.46 -15.34 -16.35
N GLU A 60 2.35 -15.32 -15.37
CA GLU A 60 3.56 -16.16 -15.35
C GLU A 60 3.35 -17.49 -14.62
N THR A 61 2.36 -17.58 -13.72
CA THR A 61 2.19 -18.77 -12.88
C THR A 61 1.80 -20.01 -13.68
N VAL A 62 2.48 -21.10 -13.36
CA VAL A 62 2.12 -22.46 -13.82
C VAL A 62 1.07 -23.13 -12.92
N LYS A 63 0.75 -22.53 -11.77
CA LYS A 63 -0.24 -23.06 -10.82
C LYS A 63 -1.67 -23.05 -11.41
N ILE A 64 -1.96 -22.13 -12.33
CA ILE A 64 -3.24 -22.09 -13.06
C ILE A 64 -3.08 -22.92 -14.35
N THR A 65 -3.54 -24.17 -14.29
CA THR A 65 -3.35 -25.14 -15.37
C THR A 65 -4.41 -25.05 -16.47
N LYS A 66 -5.56 -24.41 -16.19
CA LYS A 66 -6.65 -24.27 -17.14
C LYS A 66 -6.63 -22.89 -17.79
N PRO A 67 -6.43 -22.79 -19.11
CA PRO A 67 -6.37 -21.52 -19.83
C PRO A 67 -7.62 -20.66 -19.64
N GLU A 68 -8.80 -21.27 -19.59
CA GLU A 68 -10.08 -20.59 -19.39
C GLU A 68 -10.21 -19.93 -18.01
N GLU A 69 -9.65 -20.55 -16.95
CA GLU A 69 -9.61 -19.94 -15.62
C GLU A 69 -8.67 -18.73 -15.59
N LYS A 70 -7.52 -18.85 -16.24
CA LYS A 70 -6.54 -17.76 -16.36
C LYS A 70 -7.12 -16.58 -17.13
N GLU A 71 -7.79 -16.83 -18.27
CA GLU A 71 -8.45 -15.80 -19.06
C GLU A 71 -9.57 -15.09 -18.28
N ALA A 72 -10.39 -15.85 -17.54
CA ALA A 72 -11.44 -15.30 -16.71
C ALA A 72 -10.89 -14.39 -15.60
N LEU A 73 -9.81 -14.80 -14.91
CA LEU A 73 -9.13 -13.99 -13.92
C LEU A 73 -8.55 -12.72 -14.52
N MET A 74 -7.84 -12.83 -15.64
CA MET A 74 -7.27 -11.68 -16.33
C MET A 74 -8.33 -10.68 -16.74
N LYS A 75 -9.47 -11.13 -17.24
CA LYS A 75 -10.59 -10.25 -17.60
C LYS A 75 -11.13 -9.48 -16.39
N ILE A 76 -11.20 -10.11 -15.22
CA ILE A 76 -11.62 -9.47 -13.98
C ILE A 76 -10.57 -8.44 -13.56
N LEU A 77 -9.30 -8.82 -13.48
CA LEU A 77 -8.18 -7.98 -13.01
C LEU A 77 -7.96 -6.74 -13.91
N THR A 78 -8.11 -6.89 -15.23
CA THR A 78 -7.93 -5.82 -16.21
C THR A 78 -9.21 -5.03 -16.52
N SER A 79 -10.29 -5.26 -15.79
CA SER A 79 -11.58 -4.57 -16.00
C SER A 79 -11.58 -3.07 -15.67
N GLY A 80 -10.48 -2.53 -15.14
CA GLY A 80 -10.37 -1.14 -14.70
C GLY A 80 -11.14 -0.83 -13.42
N ARG A 81 -11.52 -1.87 -12.67
CA ARG A 81 -12.13 -1.73 -11.34
C ARG A 81 -11.10 -1.23 -10.34
N GLU A 82 -11.52 -0.35 -9.44
CA GLU A 82 -10.71 0.03 -8.29
C GLU A 82 -10.62 -1.12 -7.27
N TRP A 83 -9.57 -1.15 -6.45
CA TRP A 83 -9.40 -2.18 -5.42
C TRP A 83 -10.64 -2.36 -4.53
N SER A 84 -11.27 -1.25 -4.14
CA SER A 84 -12.50 -1.26 -3.33
C SER A 84 -13.68 -2.02 -3.99
N GLU A 85 -13.74 -2.07 -5.32
CA GLU A 85 -14.76 -2.81 -6.07
C GLU A 85 -14.47 -4.32 -6.05
N PHE A 86 -13.20 -4.72 -6.03
CA PHE A 86 -12.81 -6.12 -5.82
C PHE A 86 -13.19 -6.60 -4.42
N GLU A 87 -12.97 -5.77 -3.40
CA GLU A 87 -13.27 -6.11 -2.02
C GLU A 87 -14.77 -6.18 -1.73
N THR A 88 -15.59 -5.48 -2.47
CA THR A 88 -17.03 -5.36 -2.20
C THR A 88 -17.90 -6.25 -3.07
N SER A 89 -17.54 -6.49 -4.34
CA SER A 89 -18.31 -7.34 -5.25
C SER A 89 -18.11 -8.83 -4.95
N ASP A 90 -19.16 -9.65 -5.13
CA ASP A 90 -19.05 -11.11 -4.93
C ASP A 90 -18.09 -11.77 -5.92
N GLU A 91 -18.05 -11.28 -7.15
CA GLU A 91 -17.13 -11.75 -8.19
C GLU A 91 -15.69 -11.43 -7.83
N GLY A 92 -15.42 -10.19 -7.40
CA GLY A 92 -14.09 -9.75 -6.97
C GLY A 92 -13.59 -10.53 -5.76
N LYS A 93 -14.43 -10.71 -4.73
CA LYS A 93 -14.08 -11.51 -3.54
C LYS A 93 -13.69 -12.95 -3.89
N LYS A 94 -14.44 -13.61 -4.77
CA LYS A 94 -14.13 -14.98 -5.22
C LYS A 94 -12.81 -15.02 -5.99
N ALA A 95 -12.58 -14.04 -6.88
CA ALA A 95 -11.32 -13.94 -7.61
C ALA A 95 -10.14 -13.73 -6.66
N LEU A 96 -10.23 -12.81 -5.69
CA LEU A 96 -9.19 -12.58 -4.69
C LEU A 96 -8.94 -13.82 -3.80
N GLN A 97 -9.99 -14.50 -3.33
CA GLN A 97 -9.84 -15.73 -2.57
C GLN A 97 -9.09 -16.80 -3.36
N TYR A 98 -9.42 -16.97 -4.65
CA TYR A 98 -8.74 -17.92 -5.51
C TYR A 98 -7.26 -17.53 -5.72
N ILE A 99 -6.98 -16.27 -6.04
CA ILE A 99 -5.62 -15.75 -6.24
C ILE A 99 -4.79 -15.95 -4.98
N PHE A 100 -5.29 -15.55 -3.82
CA PHE A 100 -4.55 -15.70 -2.56
C PHE A 100 -4.41 -17.14 -2.08
N SER A 101 -5.30 -18.05 -2.53
CA SER A 101 -5.06 -19.48 -2.33
C SER A 101 -3.88 -20.04 -3.15
N LEU A 102 -3.47 -19.34 -4.20
CA LEU A 102 -2.33 -19.72 -5.04
C LEU A 102 -1.03 -19.01 -4.68
N LEU A 103 -1.12 -17.74 -4.26
CA LEU A 103 0.02 -16.85 -4.09
C LEU A 103 0.20 -16.38 -2.63
N GLY A 104 -0.79 -16.59 -1.76
CA GLY A 104 -0.80 -16.01 -0.41
C GLY A 104 0.34 -16.51 0.47
N ASP A 105 0.72 -17.78 0.35
CA ASP A 105 1.81 -18.44 1.07
C ASP A 105 3.20 -18.24 0.41
N ASP A 106 3.29 -17.39 -0.61
CA ASP A 106 4.51 -17.14 -1.36
C ASP A 106 5.16 -15.83 -0.88
N VAL A 107 6.19 -15.93 -0.04
CA VAL A 107 6.95 -14.79 0.48
C VAL A 107 7.55 -13.95 -0.64
N ASP A 108 8.06 -14.60 -1.69
CA ASP A 108 8.71 -13.93 -2.82
C ASP A 108 7.71 -13.13 -3.64
N PHE A 109 6.48 -13.62 -3.79
CA PHE A 109 5.39 -12.85 -4.38
C PHE A 109 5.21 -11.50 -3.65
N TRP A 110 5.04 -11.53 -2.34
CA TRP A 110 4.82 -10.31 -1.55
C TRP A 110 6.03 -9.39 -1.51
N ALA A 111 7.24 -9.96 -1.55
CA ALA A 111 8.50 -9.21 -1.55
C ALA A 111 8.82 -8.55 -2.89
N SER A 112 8.32 -9.08 -4.00
CA SER A 112 8.58 -8.62 -5.37
C SER A 112 7.50 -7.73 -5.96
N LEU A 113 6.44 -7.42 -5.22
CA LEU A 113 5.35 -6.57 -5.69
C LEU A 113 5.89 -5.23 -6.23
N PRO A 114 5.41 -4.73 -7.37
CA PRO A 114 5.85 -3.47 -7.92
C PRO A 114 5.45 -2.30 -7.00
N ALA A 115 6.28 -1.27 -6.97
CA ALA A 115 5.92 -0.02 -6.31
C ALA A 115 4.94 0.77 -7.18
N MET A 116 4.03 1.52 -6.53
CA MET A 116 3.22 2.52 -7.24
C MET A 116 4.14 3.55 -7.93
N PRO A 117 3.77 4.09 -9.09
CA PRO A 117 4.61 5.01 -9.85
C PRO A 117 5.06 6.25 -9.06
N ASP A 118 4.27 6.68 -8.10
CA ASP A 118 4.52 7.84 -7.23
C ASP A 118 4.90 7.48 -5.79
N ALA A 119 5.12 6.18 -5.50
CA ALA A 119 5.43 5.70 -4.15
C ALA A 119 6.63 6.39 -3.53
N GLN A 120 7.72 6.59 -4.29
CA GLN A 120 8.91 7.27 -3.81
C GLN A 120 8.62 8.74 -3.51
N GLN A 121 7.86 9.43 -4.36
CA GLN A 121 7.50 10.84 -4.15
C GLN A 121 6.63 11.01 -2.90
N LEU A 122 5.66 10.12 -2.70
CA LEU A 122 4.86 10.11 -1.47
C LEU A 122 5.73 9.82 -0.25
N TRP A 123 6.64 8.83 -0.36
CA TRP A 123 7.54 8.48 0.74
C TRP A 123 8.47 9.64 1.12
N ASP A 124 9.05 10.34 0.16
CA ASP A 124 9.89 11.51 0.37
C ASP A 124 9.15 12.61 1.15
N PHE A 125 7.83 12.71 0.93
CA PHE A 125 6.99 13.66 1.63
C PHE A 125 6.66 13.21 3.06
N VAL A 126 6.21 11.94 3.28
CA VAL A 126 5.69 11.49 4.58
C VAL A 126 6.77 10.97 5.53
N ASN A 127 7.87 10.41 5.02
CA ASN A 127 8.95 9.87 5.86
C ASN A 127 9.56 10.90 6.81
N PRO A 128 9.84 12.16 6.40
CA PRO A 128 10.32 13.21 7.28
C PRO A 128 9.37 13.58 8.42
N LEU A 129 8.08 13.30 8.27
CA LEU A 129 7.06 13.50 9.29
C LEU A 129 7.01 12.37 10.34
N GLY A 130 7.95 11.42 10.28
CA GLY A 130 7.97 10.26 11.17
C GLY A 130 6.92 9.21 10.83
N CYS A 131 6.49 9.15 9.57
CA CYS A 131 5.46 8.24 9.09
C CYS A 131 5.75 6.77 9.43
N HIS A 132 4.72 6.06 9.86
CA HIS A 132 4.70 4.61 9.99
C HIS A 132 3.97 3.99 8.79
N ILE A 133 4.50 2.90 8.24
CA ILE A 133 3.76 2.09 7.27
C ILE A 133 2.80 1.19 8.05
N LEU A 134 1.51 1.22 7.70
CA LEU A 134 0.47 0.44 8.36
C LEU A 134 -0.24 -0.45 7.33
N SER A 135 -0.04 -1.76 7.39
CA SER A 135 -0.62 -2.70 6.44
C SER A 135 -1.23 -3.90 7.13
N ALA A 136 -2.29 -4.48 6.52
CA ALA A 136 -2.91 -5.70 6.98
C ALA A 136 -2.37 -6.89 6.17
N PRO A 137 -1.54 -7.77 6.77
CA PRO A 137 -1.07 -8.95 6.07
C PRO A 137 -2.19 -9.98 5.92
N TRP A 138 -2.16 -10.74 4.84
CA TRP A 138 -3.07 -11.87 4.62
C TRP A 138 -2.81 -12.99 5.65
N ASP A 139 -1.54 -13.35 5.79
CA ASP A 139 -1.01 -14.37 6.69
C ASP A 139 0.43 -14.03 7.12
N ASP A 140 1.13 -15.00 7.73
CA ASP A 140 2.50 -14.82 8.21
C ASP A 140 3.51 -14.69 7.05
N ASP A 141 3.31 -15.37 5.94
CA ASP A 141 4.19 -15.30 4.77
C ASP A 141 4.05 -13.98 4.04
N SER A 142 2.82 -13.48 3.89
CA SER A 142 2.58 -12.13 3.39
C SER A 142 3.18 -11.06 4.32
N ALA A 143 3.13 -11.26 5.64
CA ALA A 143 3.78 -10.35 6.58
C ALA A 143 5.31 -10.34 6.41
N ARG A 144 5.92 -11.50 6.20
CA ARG A 144 7.36 -11.62 5.93
C ARG A 144 7.75 -10.94 4.62
N GLY A 145 7.00 -11.19 3.53
CA GLY A 145 7.24 -10.56 2.25
C GLY A 145 7.11 -9.04 2.30
N LYS A 146 6.08 -8.51 2.97
CA LYS A 146 5.91 -7.07 3.18
C LYS A 146 7.06 -6.44 3.98
N ARG A 147 7.63 -7.14 4.95
CA ARG A 147 8.84 -6.67 5.66
C ARG A 147 10.06 -6.64 4.75
N ILE A 148 10.23 -7.63 3.87
CA ILE A 148 11.31 -7.63 2.87
C ILE A 148 11.10 -6.46 1.91
N TRP A 149 9.89 -6.26 1.41
CA TRP A 149 9.55 -5.17 0.49
C TRP A 149 9.88 -3.79 1.08
N THR A 150 9.63 -3.58 2.37
CA THR A 150 9.92 -2.32 3.07
C THR A 150 11.37 -2.21 3.53
N SER A 151 12.19 -3.22 3.33
CA SER A 151 13.61 -3.21 3.77
C SER A 151 14.52 -2.54 2.73
N SER A 152 15.76 -2.28 3.14
CA SER A 152 16.81 -1.79 2.24
C SER A 152 17.18 -2.79 1.14
N LEU A 153 16.83 -4.07 1.29
CA LEU A 153 17.12 -5.11 0.31
C LEU A 153 16.29 -4.98 -0.96
N SER A 154 15.08 -4.46 -0.85
CA SER A 154 14.16 -4.31 -2.00
C SER A 154 14.51 -3.14 -2.92
N GLY A 155 15.05 -2.06 -2.35
CA GLY A 155 15.35 -0.83 -3.10
C GLY A 155 14.10 -0.02 -3.54
N HIS A 156 12.89 -0.41 -3.11
CA HIS A 156 11.65 0.27 -3.52
C HIS A 156 11.50 1.67 -2.93
N LEU A 157 11.97 1.87 -1.68
CA LEU A 157 11.93 3.15 -0.99
C LEU A 157 13.33 3.58 -0.55
N ASN A 158 13.68 4.84 -0.80
CA ASN A 158 14.97 5.42 -0.43
C ASN A 158 14.77 6.78 0.27
N PRO A 159 15.18 6.97 1.56
CA PRO A 159 15.70 5.91 2.43
C PRO A 159 14.62 4.91 2.82
N PRO A 160 14.99 3.65 3.06
CA PRO A 160 14.02 2.65 3.49
C PRO A 160 13.46 2.99 4.87
N PRO A 161 12.20 2.63 5.18
CA PRO A 161 11.65 2.82 6.50
C PRO A 161 12.43 2.02 7.56
N GLN A 162 12.57 2.59 8.75
CA GLN A 162 13.03 1.80 9.89
C GLN A 162 12.01 0.69 10.17
N GLN A 163 12.47 -0.55 10.37
CA GLN A 163 11.56 -1.69 10.57
C GLN A 163 10.65 -1.56 11.81
N SER A 164 11.05 -0.76 12.79
CA SER A 164 10.20 -0.38 13.94
C SER A 164 8.99 0.48 13.55
N ARG A 165 9.03 1.12 12.39
CA ARG A 165 7.92 1.92 11.84
C ARG A 165 7.04 1.13 10.86
N VAL A 166 7.31 -0.15 10.65
CA VAL A 166 6.49 -1.03 9.80
C VAL A 166 5.56 -1.82 10.70
N VAL A 167 4.29 -1.41 10.72
CA VAL A 167 3.23 -2.01 11.54
C VAL A 167 2.37 -2.90 10.66
N LEU A 168 2.46 -4.21 10.88
CA LEU A 168 1.67 -5.21 10.15
C LEU A 168 0.60 -5.77 11.09
N THR A 169 -0.67 -5.42 10.84
CA THR A 169 -1.80 -5.79 11.71
C THR A 169 -3.12 -5.82 10.97
N LYS A 170 -3.97 -6.79 11.30
CA LYS A 170 -5.38 -6.83 10.83
C LYS A 170 -6.29 -5.85 11.61
N GLN A 171 -5.78 -5.19 12.64
CA GLN A 171 -6.53 -4.28 13.52
C GLN A 171 -6.13 -2.82 13.28
N LYS A 172 -6.15 -2.38 12.02
CA LYS A 172 -5.79 -1.00 11.63
C LYS A 172 -6.64 0.06 12.36
N ASP A 173 -7.89 -0.27 12.68
CA ASP A 173 -8.82 0.59 13.40
C ASP A 173 -8.31 1.03 14.78
N LYS A 174 -7.48 0.23 15.44
CA LYS A 174 -6.89 0.60 16.73
C LYS A 174 -5.90 1.76 16.61
N TYR A 175 -5.26 1.90 15.46
CA TYR A 175 -4.32 3.00 15.20
C TYR A 175 -5.04 4.29 14.84
N ALA A 176 -6.19 4.22 14.17
CA ALA A 176 -7.01 5.39 13.85
C ALA A 176 -7.69 6.00 15.08
N LYS A 177 -8.11 5.16 16.03
CA LYS A 177 -8.84 5.63 17.24
C LYS A 177 -7.97 6.39 18.23
N ASN A 178 -6.68 6.14 18.30
CA ASN A 178 -5.76 6.87 19.18
C ASN A 178 -5.56 8.35 18.78
N LEU A 179 -6.01 8.73 17.59
CA LEU A 179 -5.97 10.13 17.12
C LEU A 179 -7.14 10.97 17.68
N GLU A 180 -8.27 10.35 18.01
CA GLU A 180 -9.46 11.07 18.49
C GLU A 180 -9.51 11.25 20.01
N THR A 181 -8.80 10.43 20.77
CA THR A 181 -8.95 10.38 22.23
C THR A 181 -7.79 10.93 23.03
N GLY A 182 -6.63 11.18 22.40
CA GLY A 182 -5.43 11.66 23.12
C GLY A 182 -4.95 10.72 24.23
N ALA A 183 -5.39 9.46 24.21
CA ALA A 183 -5.06 8.42 25.18
C ALA A 183 -4.29 7.28 24.52
#